data_8aca3c86fdd235d7034923967bf9d548
#
_entry.id   8aca3c86fdd235d7034923967bf9d548
#
_cell.length_a   1.000
_cell.length_b   1.000
_cell.length_c   1.000
_cell.angle_alpha   90.00
_cell.angle_beta   90.00
_cell.angle_gamma   90.00
#
_symmetry.space_group_name_H-M   'P 1'
#
loop_
_entity.id
_entity.type
_entity.pdbx_description
1 polymer ?
#
loop_
_entity_poly.entity_id
_entity_poly.type
_entity_poly.pdbx_seq_one_letter_code
_entity_poly.pdbx_strand_id
1 'polypeptide(L)'
;MLSVAIITKNEARNIEDCLRSVAWAQEIVVVDQFSTDGTADMAKRLGARVYQEPWKGFARQKNSAVEKTTGDWILSLDADERIPGPLKQEIEETIVRKDAFHGYFIARKNFFSGQWIRHGGWYPDYCLRLFNKGSGRFEERAVHEKVLLAGPVGYLRNPLEHYTYRSVADYLLRMERYSRLAALEIPEAKRLSLRQALTLRPAFTFLNMYLLRAGFLDGKKGLFLAVSYAYYTFLKYYRFSEKDLASAHPERSEKEEAS
;
A
#
# COMPACT_ATOMS: atom_id res chain seq x y z
N MET A 1 12.10 19.24 -13.35
CA MET A 1 10.93 19.67 -12.58
C MET A 1 10.32 18.48 -11.85
N LEU A 2 9.87 18.64 -10.58
CA LEU A 2 9.22 17.58 -9.80
C LEU A 2 7.70 17.75 -9.83
N SER A 3 7.00 16.68 -10.21
CA SER A 3 5.55 16.57 -10.07
C SER A 3 5.18 15.51 -9.03
N VAL A 4 4.21 15.82 -8.17
CA VAL A 4 3.62 14.84 -7.24
C VAL A 4 2.34 14.28 -7.86
N ALA A 5 2.23 12.96 -7.93
CA ALA A 5 1.06 12.24 -8.44
C ALA A 5 0.37 11.47 -7.33
N ILE A 6 -0.90 11.77 -7.07
CA ILE A 6 -1.71 11.19 -6.00
C ILE A 6 -3.00 10.62 -6.57
N ILE A 7 -3.41 9.45 -6.09
CA ILE A 7 -4.75 8.91 -6.31
C ILE A 7 -5.54 8.94 -5.00
N THR A 8 -6.84 9.19 -5.07
CA THR A 8 -7.65 9.32 -3.86
C THR A 8 -9.10 8.86 -4.04
N LYS A 9 -9.70 8.40 -2.93
CA LYS A 9 -11.12 8.09 -2.77
C LYS A 9 -11.53 8.22 -1.32
N ASN A 10 -12.34 9.25 -0.99
CA ASN A 10 -12.85 9.52 0.36
C ASN A 10 -11.72 9.62 1.41
N GLU A 11 -10.76 10.49 1.15
CA GLU A 11 -9.57 10.73 1.98
C GLU A 11 -9.55 12.15 2.60
N ALA A 12 -10.72 12.79 2.84
CA ALA A 12 -10.80 14.13 3.40
C ALA A 12 -10.01 14.30 4.71
N ARG A 13 -9.84 13.22 5.47
CA ARG A 13 -9.07 13.21 6.73
C ARG A 13 -7.55 13.15 6.54
N ASN A 14 -7.08 12.79 5.35
CA ASN A 14 -5.65 12.59 5.06
C ASN A 14 -5.11 13.60 4.06
N ILE A 15 -5.93 13.98 3.07
CA ILE A 15 -5.48 14.71 1.90
C ILE A 15 -4.85 16.07 2.24
N GLU A 16 -5.35 16.77 3.26
CA GLU A 16 -4.82 18.06 3.65
C GLU A 16 -3.36 17.96 4.10
N ASP A 17 -3.08 17.08 5.05
CA ASP A 17 -1.71 16.91 5.56
C ASP A 17 -0.78 16.35 4.48
N CYS A 18 -1.28 15.45 3.61
CA CYS A 18 -0.53 14.94 2.46
C CYS A 18 -0.08 16.11 1.57
N LEU A 19 -1.01 16.93 1.10
CA LEU A 19 -0.72 18.06 0.21
C LEU A 19 0.16 19.13 0.86
N ARG A 20 -0.06 19.43 2.15
CA ARG A 20 0.82 20.34 2.89
C ARG A 20 2.26 19.85 2.96
N SER A 21 2.46 18.53 3.10
CA SER A 21 3.80 17.94 3.16
C SER A 21 4.57 18.02 1.84
N VAL A 22 3.88 18.23 0.72
CA VAL A 22 4.45 18.33 -0.64
C VAL A 22 4.20 19.68 -1.32
N ALA A 23 3.73 20.70 -0.59
CA ALA A 23 3.44 22.04 -1.13
C ALA A 23 4.67 22.75 -1.74
N TRP A 24 5.86 22.24 -1.51
CA TRP A 24 7.12 22.70 -2.11
C TRP A 24 7.36 22.17 -3.53
N ALA A 25 6.61 21.16 -3.98
CA ALA A 25 6.72 20.64 -5.34
C ALA A 25 6.17 21.66 -6.36
N GLN A 26 6.73 21.63 -7.58
CA GLN A 26 6.32 22.57 -8.63
C GLN A 26 4.94 22.22 -9.20
N GLU A 27 4.51 20.99 -9.08
CA GLU A 27 3.21 20.53 -9.56
C GLU A 27 2.66 19.44 -8.65
N ILE A 28 1.36 19.50 -8.36
CA ILE A 28 0.65 18.44 -7.65
C ILE A 28 -0.59 18.06 -8.48
N VAL A 29 -0.66 16.80 -8.87
CA VAL A 29 -1.78 16.22 -9.61
C VAL A 29 -2.49 15.20 -8.71
N VAL A 30 -3.80 15.36 -8.57
CA VAL A 30 -4.66 14.43 -7.83
C VAL A 30 -5.68 13.83 -8.79
N VAL A 31 -5.73 12.50 -8.86
CA VAL A 31 -6.81 11.78 -9.57
C VAL A 31 -7.76 11.22 -8.52
N ASP A 32 -8.95 11.79 -8.47
CA ASP A 32 -10.01 11.48 -7.51
C ASP A 32 -11.06 10.55 -8.10
N GLN A 33 -11.40 9.48 -7.39
CA GLN A 33 -12.44 8.54 -7.79
C GLN A 33 -13.83 9.01 -7.30
N PHE A 34 -14.28 10.22 -7.72
CA PHE A 34 -15.57 10.77 -7.33
C PHE A 34 -15.82 10.68 -5.82
N SER A 35 -14.93 11.25 -5.02
CA SER A 35 -15.08 11.34 -3.56
C SER A 35 -16.32 12.14 -3.18
N THR A 36 -17.02 11.69 -2.13
CA THR A 36 -18.26 12.29 -1.62
C THR A 36 -18.10 13.00 -0.28
N ASP A 37 -16.88 12.98 0.28
CA ASP A 37 -16.54 13.49 1.61
C ASP A 37 -15.84 14.86 1.61
N GLY A 38 -15.77 15.53 0.44
CA GLY A 38 -15.10 16.82 0.27
C GLY A 38 -13.60 16.74 -0.06
N THR A 39 -13.05 15.54 -0.26
CA THR A 39 -11.61 15.32 -0.61
C THR A 39 -11.19 16.16 -1.82
N ALA A 40 -11.94 16.08 -2.93
CA ALA A 40 -11.60 16.74 -4.19
C ALA A 40 -11.58 18.28 -4.04
N ASP A 41 -12.54 18.84 -3.32
CA ASP A 41 -12.63 20.30 -3.12
C ASP A 41 -11.53 20.79 -2.18
N MET A 42 -11.17 20.00 -1.17
CA MET A 42 -10.04 20.31 -0.30
C MET A 42 -8.73 20.30 -1.09
N ALA A 43 -8.52 19.31 -1.95
CA ALA A 43 -7.34 19.24 -2.80
C ALA A 43 -7.22 20.44 -3.74
N LYS A 44 -8.31 20.87 -4.37
CA LYS A 44 -8.35 22.08 -5.21
C LYS A 44 -7.98 23.35 -4.43
N ARG A 45 -8.56 23.52 -3.22
CA ARG A 45 -8.25 24.70 -2.36
C ARG A 45 -6.79 24.76 -1.96
N LEU A 46 -6.11 23.61 -1.85
CA LEU A 46 -4.68 23.52 -1.54
C LEU A 46 -3.78 23.61 -2.78
N GLY A 47 -4.33 23.98 -3.95
CA GLY A 47 -3.56 24.24 -5.17
C GLY A 47 -3.26 23.02 -6.02
N ALA A 48 -3.82 21.84 -5.72
CA ALA A 48 -3.64 20.67 -6.57
C ALA A 48 -4.51 20.75 -7.84
N ARG A 49 -3.99 20.25 -8.96
CA ARG A 49 -4.76 20.00 -10.17
C ARG A 49 -5.53 18.70 -9.99
N VAL A 50 -6.85 18.78 -9.85
CA VAL A 50 -7.72 17.65 -9.55
C VAL A 50 -8.46 17.19 -10.79
N TYR A 51 -8.36 15.89 -11.09
CA TYR A 51 -9.10 15.20 -12.14
C TYR A 51 -9.98 14.14 -11.52
N GLN A 52 -11.26 14.11 -11.88
CA GLN A 52 -12.20 13.10 -11.40
C GLN A 52 -12.40 12.03 -12.47
N GLU A 53 -12.13 10.77 -12.11
CA GLU A 53 -12.18 9.63 -13.02
C GLU A 53 -12.80 8.40 -12.34
N PRO A 54 -13.50 7.54 -13.11
CA PRO A 54 -13.98 6.27 -12.59
C PRO A 54 -12.80 5.37 -12.19
N TRP A 55 -13.06 4.42 -11.29
CA TRP A 55 -12.06 3.46 -10.86
C TRP A 55 -11.62 2.54 -12.00
N LYS A 56 -10.32 2.45 -12.23
CA LYS A 56 -9.70 1.64 -13.30
C LYS A 56 -8.78 0.54 -12.74
N GLY A 57 -8.71 0.38 -11.41
CA GLY A 57 -7.69 -0.40 -10.71
C GLY A 57 -6.49 0.47 -10.31
N PHE A 58 -5.76 0.05 -9.28
CA PHE A 58 -4.68 0.86 -8.68
C PHE A 58 -3.62 1.27 -9.71
N ALA A 59 -3.10 0.33 -10.49
CA ALA A 59 -2.03 0.62 -11.45
C ALA A 59 -2.46 1.61 -12.52
N ARG A 60 -3.64 1.40 -13.13
CA ARG A 60 -4.17 2.30 -14.18
C ARG A 60 -4.51 3.68 -13.63
N GLN A 61 -5.02 3.75 -12.39
CA GLN A 61 -5.32 5.02 -11.75
C GLN A 61 -4.03 5.81 -11.45
N LYS A 62 -2.98 5.14 -10.94
CA LYS A 62 -1.65 5.75 -10.72
C LYS A 62 -1.00 6.16 -12.03
N ASN A 63 -1.07 5.34 -13.08
CA ASN A 63 -0.58 5.71 -14.42
C ASN A 63 -1.32 6.95 -14.95
N SER A 64 -2.64 7.01 -14.81
CA SER A 64 -3.44 8.17 -15.21
C SER A 64 -3.02 9.45 -14.46
N ALA A 65 -2.67 9.36 -13.18
CA ALA A 65 -2.14 10.49 -12.43
C ALA A 65 -0.76 10.92 -12.97
N VAL A 66 0.13 9.98 -13.23
CA VAL A 66 1.47 10.24 -13.81
C VAL A 66 1.37 10.86 -15.21
N GLU A 67 0.48 10.37 -16.07
CA GLU A 67 0.28 10.89 -17.42
C GLU A 67 -0.11 12.38 -17.43
N LYS A 68 -0.89 12.82 -16.43
CA LYS A 68 -1.37 14.20 -16.27
C LYS A 68 -0.31 15.17 -15.70
N THR A 69 0.81 14.65 -15.22
CA THR A 69 1.92 15.48 -14.75
C THR A 69 2.73 16.06 -15.91
N THR A 70 3.49 17.12 -15.67
CA THR A 70 4.35 17.76 -16.68
C THR A 70 5.84 17.68 -16.32
N GLY A 71 6.20 17.31 -15.09
CA GLY A 71 7.59 17.23 -14.63
C GLY A 71 8.33 15.99 -15.12
N ASP A 72 9.65 16.09 -15.13
CA ASP A 72 10.55 14.99 -15.49
C ASP A 72 10.67 13.93 -14.39
N TRP A 73 10.60 14.38 -13.15
CA TRP A 73 10.58 13.53 -11.96
C TRP A 73 9.19 13.45 -11.36
N ILE A 74 8.80 12.23 -11.02
CA ILE A 74 7.51 11.92 -10.41
C ILE A 74 7.75 11.43 -8.99
N LEU A 75 7.07 12.05 -8.02
CA LEU A 75 6.89 11.53 -6.68
C LEU A 75 5.46 10.99 -6.58
N SER A 76 5.31 9.67 -6.62
CA SER A 76 3.99 9.04 -6.47
C SER A 76 3.71 8.78 -5.00
N LEU A 77 2.60 9.36 -4.50
CA LEU A 77 2.16 9.21 -3.10
C LEU A 77 0.74 8.67 -3.02
N ASP A 78 0.47 7.98 -1.93
CA ASP A 78 -0.88 7.68 -1.49
C ASP A 78 -1.37 8.83 -0.57
N ALA A 79 -2.67 9.07 -0.49
CA ALA A 79 -3.22 10.22 0.25
C ALA A 79 -2.95 10.18 1.77
N ASP A 80 -2.62 8.99 2.30
CA ASP A 80 -2.26 8.75 3.69
C ASP A 80 -0.74 8.77 3.96
N GLU A 81 0.06 9.20 2.96
CA GLU A 81 1.52 9.36 3.08
C GLU A 81 1.91 10.84 3.28
N ARG A 82 3.05 11.10 3.94
CA ARG A 82 3.62 12.42 4.23
C ARG A 82 5.12 12.44 3.95
N ILE A 83 5.62 13.57 3.45
CA ILE A 83 7.04 13.81 3.22
C ILE A 83 7.61 14.67 4.35
N PRO A 84 8.38 14.11 5.31
CA PRO A 84 9.04 14.89 6.33
C PRO A 84 10.15 15.78 5.77
N GLY A 85 10.50 16.87 6.51
CA GLY A 85 11.52 17.83 6.09
C GLY A 85 12.86 17.23 5.64
N PRO A 86 13.44 16.28 6.37
CA PRO A 86 14.69 15.61 5.94
C PRO A 86 14.56 14.86 4.61
N LEU A 87 13.42 14.20 4.37
CA LEU A 87 13.18 13.51 3.09
C LEU A 87 12.95 14.51 1.96
N LYS A 88 12.22 15.61 2.22
CA LYS A 88 12.08 16.70 1.27
C LYS A 88 13.43 17.18 0.77
N GLN A 89 14.32 17.55 1.69
CA GLN A 89 15.67 18.03 1.35
C GLN A 89 16.44 17.00 0.51
N GLU A 90 16.41 15.73 0.90
CA GLU A 90 17.09 14.66 0.17
C GLU A 90 16.51 14.49 -1.25
N ILE A 91 15.18 14.61 -1.43
CA ILE A 91 14.55 14.56 -2.76
C ILE A 91 15.02 15.75 -3.62
N GLU A 92 14.97 16.98 -3.08
CA GLU A 92 15.40 18.19 -3.79
C GLU A 92 16.87 18.09 -4.25
N GLU A 93 17.75 17.59 -3.41
CA GLU A 93 19.15 17.33 -3.76
C GLU A 93 19.29 16.22 -4.81
N THR A 94 18.48 15.17 -4.71
CA THR A 94 18.58 13.99 -5.57
C THR A 94 18.16 14.28 -7.00
N ILE A 95 17.06 15.01 -7.21
CA ILE A 95 16.54 15.31 -8.57
C ILE A 95 17.44 16.24 -9.39
N VAL A 96 18.38 16.95 -8.75
CA VAL A 96 19.35 17.79 -9.44
C VAL A 96 20.69 17.08 -9.69
N ARG A 97 20.92 15.94 -9.06
CA ARG A 97 22.13 15.14 -9.28
C ARG A 97 22.08 14.53 -10.68
N LYS A 98 23.22 14.54 -11.35
CA LYS A 98 23.43 13.83 -12.63
C LYS A 98 23.96 12.42 -12.35
N ASP A 99 23.30 11.67 -11.47
CA ASP A 99 23.62 10.27 -11.24
C ASP A 99 22.92 9.36 -12.27
N ALA A 100 23.30 8.09 -12.29
CA ALA A 100 22.78 7.13 -13.25
C ALA A 100 21.41 6.54 -12.86
N PHE A 101 20.84 6.91 -11.70
CA PHE A 101 19.61 6.30 -11.21
C PHE A 101 18.36 6.91 -11.86
N HIS A 102 17.46 6.05 -12.30
CA HIS A 102 16.19 6.44 -12.91
C HIS A 102 15.05 6.48 -11.91
N GLY A 103 15.28 6.00 -10.68
CA GLY A 103 14.31 6.07 -9.59
C GLY A 103 14.90 5.64 -8.27
N TYR A 104 14.13 5.87 -7.21
CA TYR A 104 14.57 5.65 -5.84
C TYR A 104 13.48 5.00 -5.00
N PHE A 105 13.90 3.99 -4.26
CA PHE A 105 13.12 3.42 -3.19
C PHE A 105 13.14 4.34 -1.97
N ILE A 106 11.98 4.50 -1.35
CA ILE A 106 11.80 5.24 -0.10
C ILE A 106 11.21 4.27 0.92
N ALA A 107 11.81 4.20 2.12
CA ALA A 107 11.26 3.41 3.20
C ALA A 107 10.02 4.10 3.79
N ARG A 108 8.98 3.35 4.14
CA ARG A 108 7.78 3.85 4.80
C ARG A 108 7.84 3.61 6.30
N LYS A 109 7.65 4.67 7.09
CA LYS A 109 7.33 4.57 8.52
C LYS A 109 5.84 4.32 8.66
N ASN A 110 5.45 3.08 8.82
CA ASN A 110 4.05 2.70 8.94
C ASN A 110 3.51 2.97 10.35
N PHE A 111 2.48 3.80 10.45
CA PHE A 111 1.81 4.12 11.71
C PHE A 111 0.54 3.28 11.88
N PHE A 112 0.43 2.63 13.03
CA PHE A 112 -0.77 1.92 13.45
C PHE A 112 -1.36 2.63 14.67
N SER A 113 -2.56 3.19 14.53
CA SER A 113 -3.26 3.92 15.61
C SER A 113 -2.35 4.93 16.32
N GLY A 114 -1.64 5.78 15.53
CA GLY A 114 -0.77 6.85 16.01
C GLY A 114 0.62 6.43 16.51
N GLN A 115 0.99 5.15 16.48
CA GLN A 115 2.33 4.68 16.85
C GLN A 115 3.06 4.17 15.61
N TRP A 116 4.29 4.61 15.40
CA TRP A 116 5.19 4.01 14.43
C TRP A 116 5.56 2.57 14.83
N ILE A 117 5.27 1.62 13.95
CA ILE A 117 5.64 0.21 14.13
C ILE A 117 7.01 -0.01 13.50
N ARG A 118 7.99 -0.37 14.32
CA ARG A 118 9.40 -0.51 13.91
C ARG A 118 9.80 -1.94 13.61
N HIS A 119 9.12 -2.89 14.21
CA HIS A 119 9.50 -4.31 14.23
C HIS A 119 8.43 -5.17 13.57
N GLY A 120 8.50 -6.48 13.76
CA GLY A 120 7.52 -7.41 13.19
C GLY A 120 7.52 -7.47 11.65
N GLY A 121 8.52 -6.87 10.99
CA GLY A 121 8.60 -6.79 9.53
C GLY A 121 7.85 -5.61 8.91
N TRP A 122 7.44 -4.63 9.71
CA TRP A 122 6.77 -3.41 9.26
C TRP A 122 7.75 -2.32 8.81
N TYR A 123 9.01 -2.40 9.23
CA TYR A 123 10.06 -1.48 8.83
C TYR A 123 11.40 -2.22 8.68
N PRO A 124 12.24 -1.86 7.69
CA PRO A 124 11.96 -0.94 6.58
C PRO A 124 11.02 -1.58 5.56
N ASP A 125 10.06 -0.78 5.06
CA ASP A 125 9.11 -1.16 4.02
C ASP A 125 9.37 -0.27 2.79
N TYR A 126 10.20 -0.76 1.88
CA TYR A 126 10.66 0.00 0.72
C TYR A 126 9.68 -0.02 -0.43
N CYS A 127 9.29 1.17 -0.91
CA CYS A 127 8.48 1.36 -2.11
C CYS A 127 9.19 2.28 -3.10
N LEU A 128 9.12 1.99 -4.39
CA LEU A 128 9.60 2.88 -5.44
C LEU A 128 8.62 4.03 -5.59
N ARG A 129 8.98 5.21 -5.05
CA ARG A 129 8.10 6.38 -4.97
C ARG A 129 8.58 7.56 -5.81
N LEU A 130 9.89 7.71 -5.98
CA LEU A 130 10.50 8.76 -6.80
C LEU A 130 11.09 8.14 -8.05
N PHE A 131 10.70 8.60 -9.25
CA PHE A 131 11.21 8.06 -10.51
C PHE A 131 11.12 9.05 -11.66
N ASN A 132 11.97 8.86 -12.68
CA ASN A 132 11.92 9.62 -13.92
C ASN A 132 10.70 9.21 -14.74
N LYS A 133 9.89 10.18 -15.17
CA LYS A 133 8.63 9.96 -15.89
C LYS A 133 8.81 9.12 -17.16
N GLY A 134 9.88 9.34 -17.91
CA GLY A 134 10.18 8.61 -19.15
C GLY A 134 10.62 7.17 -18.95
N SER A 135 10.97 6.79 -17.72
CA SER A 135 11.54 5.47 -17.40
C SER A 135 10.64 4.57 -16.57
N GLY A 136 9.58 5.12 -15.93
CA GLY A 136 8.76 4.40 -14.95
C GLY A 136 7.28 4.31 -15.34
N ARG A 137 6.69 3.12 -15.11
CA ARG A 137 5.26 2.84 -15.28
C ARG A 137 4.78 1.84 -14.26
N PHE A 138 3.57 2.04 -13.72
CA PHE A 138 2.93 1.04 -12.86
C PHE A 138 2.47 -0.17 -13.67
N GLU A 139 2.89 -1.37 -13.23
CA GLU A 139 2.49 -2.65 -13.83
C GLU A 139 1.05 -2.98 -13.44
N GLU A 140 0.24 -3.39 -14.41
CA GLU A 140 -1.14 -3.81 -14.18
C GLU A 140 -1.17 -5.19 -13.51
N ARG A 141 -1.23 -5.20 -12.17
CA ARG A 141 -1.48 -6.38 -11.34
C ARG A 141 -2.75 -6.18 -10.54
N ALA A 142 -3.43 -7.28 -10.22
CA ALA A 142 -4.66 -7.24 -9.43
C ALA A 142 -4.41 -6.74 -8.00
N VAL A 143 -3.28 -7.09 -7.41
CA VAL A 143 -2.83 -6.69 -6.07
C VAL A 143 -1.31 -6.46 -6.11
N HIS A 144 -0.82 -5.49 -5.32
CA HIS A 144 0.59 -5.13 -5.21
C HIS A 144 1.21 -4.63 -6.53
N GLU A 145 0.62 -3.54 -7.05
CA GLU A 145 1.20 -2.83 -8.18
C GLU A 145 2.65 -2.41 -7.90
N LYS A 146 3.52 -2.65 -8.88
CA LYS A 146 4.92 -2.24 -8.84
C LYS A 146 5.20 -1.25 -9.95
N VAL A 147 6.11 -0.31 -9.70
CA VAL A 147 6.66 0.50 -10.78
C VAL A 147 7.69 -0.36 -11.52
N LEU A 148 7.44 -0.62 -12.81
CA LEU A 148 8.43 -1.12 -13.73
C LEU A 148 9.29 0.09 -14.15
N LEU A 149 10.59 0.00 -13.93
CA LEU A 149 11.52 1.05 -14.24
C LEU A 149 12.58 0.54 -15.20
N ALA A 150 12.79 1.28 -16.30
CA ALA A 150 13.89 1.03 -17.21
C ALA A 150 15.15 1.77 -16.73
N GLY A 151 16.10 1.03 -16.14
CA GLY A 151 17.36 1.57 -15.65
C GLY A 151 17.63 1.27 -14.16
N PRO A 152 18.79 1.72 -13.66
CA PRO A 152 19.21 1.47 -12.30
C PRO A 152 18.35 2.23 -11.29
N VAL A 153 18.22 1.66 -10.08
CA VAL A 153 17.48 2.24 -8.96
C VAL A 153 18.36 2.44 -7.74
N GLY A 154 18.13 3.55 -7.03
CA GLY A 154 18.79 3.87 -5.77
C GLY A 154 17.84 3.76 -4.57
N TYR A 155 18.36 4.12 -3.40
CA TYR A 155 17.60 4.18 -2.14
C TYR A 155 17.82 5.54 -1.49
N LEU A 156 16.75 6.19 -1.08
CA LEU A 156 16.83 7.35 -0.21
C LEU A 156 16.98 6.89 1.24
N ARG A 157 17.71 7.69 2.03
CA ARG A 157 18.03 7.37 3.44
C ARG A 157 16.89 7.74 4.37
N ASN A 158 16.23 8.86 4.09
CA ASN A 158 15.15 9.37 4.90
C ASN A 158 13.83 8.71 4.50
N PRO A 159 13.04 8.21 5.45
CA PRO A 159 11.76 7.58 5.18
C PRO A 159 10.63 8.60 5.04
N LEU A 160 9.59 8.23 4.29
CA LEU A 160 8.28 8.87 4.36
C LEU A 160 7.46 8.33 5.53
N GLU A 161 6.44 9.08 5.96
CA GLU A 161 5.47 8.64 6.96
C GLU A 161 4.20 8.14 6.28
N HIS A 162 3.68 6.99 6.74
CA HIS A 162 2.49 6.35 6.19
C HIS A 162 1.50 6.04 7.31
N TYR A 163 0.38 6.73 7.33
CA TYR A 163 -0.68 6.61 8.34
C TYR A 163 -1.69 5.51 7.95
N THR A 164 -1.18 4.29 7.84
CA THR A 164 -1.85 3.13 7.24
C THR A 164 -3.17 2.79 7.90
N TYR A 165 -3.19 2.73 9.24
CA TYR A 165 -4.37 2.31 10.01
C TYR A 165 -4.61 3.25 11.19
N ARG A 166 -5.77 3.89 11.20
CA ARG A 166 -6.16 4.83 12.26
C ARG A 166 -6.74 4.14 13.48
N SER A 167 -7.35 2.99 13.29
CA SER A 167 -7.98 2.23 14.36
C SER A 167 -7.86 0.73 14.14
N VAL A 168 -8.11 -0.04 15.22
CA VAL A 168 -8.22 -1.50 15.17
C VAL A 168 -9.36 -1.93 14.24
N ALA A 169 -10.49 -1.22 14.28
CA ALA A 169 -11.65 -1.53 13.44
C ALA A 169 -11.33 -1.40 11.94
N ASP A 170 -10.68 -0.29 11.52
CA ASP A 170 -10.24 -0.08 10.14
C ASP A 170 -9.26 -1.19 9.71
N TYR A 171 -8.31 -1.54 10.56
CA TYR A 171 -7.36 -2.63 10.30
C TYR A 171 -8.07 -3.97 10.08
N LEU A 172 -9.01 -4.35 10.96
CA LEU A 172 -9.72 -5.63 10.87
C LEU A 172 -10.60 -5.73 9.62
N LEU A 173 -11.27 -4.63 9.23
CA LEU A 173 -12.05 -4.58 8.00
C LEU A 173 -11.17 -4.79 6.75
N ARG A 174 -10.04 -4.11 6.70
CA ARG A 174 -9.08 -4.27 5.58
C ARG A 174 -8.46 -5.67 5.58
N MET A 175 -8.07 -6.18 6.75
CA MET A 175 -7.51 -7.54 6.90
C MET A 175 -8.50 -8.59 6.38
N GLU A 176 -9.78 -8.46 6.71
CA GLU A 176 -10.82 -9.36 6.26
C GLU A 176 -10.90 -9.37 4.71
N ARG A 177 -10.99 -8.18 4.10
CA ARG A 177 -11.00 -8.02 2.64
C ARG A 177 -9.75 -8.61 1.98
N TYR A 178 -8.56 -8.29 2.51
CA TYR A 178 -7.30 -8.79 1.94
C TYR A 178 -7.14 -10.30 2.10
N SER A 179 -7.66 -10.90 3.17
CA SER A 179 -7.59 -12.36 3.33
C SER A 179 -8.43 -13.11 2.29
N ARG A 180 -9.57 -12.53 1.85
CA ARG A 180 -10.37 -13.06 0.72
C ARG A 180 -9.61 -12.99 -0.58
N LEU A 181 -9.06 -11.81 -0.91
CA LEU A 181 -8.29 -11.63 -2.14
C LEU A 181 -7.07 -12.55 -2.20
N ALA A 182 -6.31 -12.64 -1.10
CA ALA A 182 -5.14 -13.50 -1.03
C ALA A 182 -5.45 -15.00 -1.11
N ALA A 183 -6.65 -15.42 -0.69
CA ALA A 183 -7.09 -16.82 -0.88
C ALA A 183 -7.32 -17.16 -2.36
N LEU A 184 -7.73 -16.15 -3.18
CA LEU A 184 -7.91 -16.31 -4.62
C LEU A 184 -6.59 -16.49 -5.39
N GLU A 185 -5.49 -15.96 -4.84
CA GLU A 185 -4.17 -15.96 -5.47
C GLU A 185 -3.32 -17.19 -5.12
N ILE A 186 -3.79 -18.10 -4.24
CA ILE A 186 -3.05 -19.31 -3.90
C ILE A 186 -3.08 -20.25 -5.10
N PRO A 187 -1.90 -20.60 -5.69
CA PRO A 187 -1.87 -21.55 -6.80
C PRO A 187 -2.29 -22.96 -6.33
N GLU A 188 -3.13 -23.64 -7.10
CA GLU A 188 -3.59 -25.01 -6.81
C GLU A 188 -2.44 -26.02 -6.63
N ALA A 189 -1.34 -25.83 -7.35
CA ALA A 189 -0.13 -26.65 -7.21
C ALA A 189 0.56 -26.54 -5.84
N LYS A 190 0.24 -25.52 -5.00
CA LYS A 190 0.78 -25.38 -3.64
C LYS A 190 -0.11 -26.02 -2.58
N ARG A 191 -0.71 -27.15 -2.86
CA ARG A 191 -1.48 -27.92 -1.88
C ARG A 191 -0.58 -28.39 -0.73
N LEU A 192 -0.62 -27.63 0.34
CA LEU A 192 -0.14 -28.08 1.66
C LEU A 192 -1.22 -28.96 2.27
N SER A 193 -0.81 -29.90 3.16
CA SER A 193 -1.83 -30.56 3.97
C SER A 193 -2.63 -29.50 4.71
N LEU A 194 -3.95 -29.61 4.71
CA LEU A 194 -4.86 -28.65 5.37
C LEU A 194 -4.43 -28.41 6.83
N ARG A 195 -4.01 -29.47 7.52
CA ARG A 195 -3.49 -29.39 8.88
C ARG A 195 -2.28 -28.46 8.99
N GLN A 196 -1.28 -28.58 8.10
CA GLN A 196 -0.10 -27.71 8.11
C GLN A 196 -0.47 -26.25 7.77
N ALA A 197 -1.38 -26.06 6.83
CA ALA A 197 -1.83 -24.74 6.41
C ALA A 197 -2.57 -23.98 7.53
N LEU A 198 -3.40 -24.69 8.30
CA LEU A 198 -4.24 -24.09 9.33
C LEU A 198 -3.59 -24.02 10.73
N THR A 199 -2.51 -24.78 10.98
CA THR A 199 -1.84 -24.77 12.29
C THR A 199 -0.42 -24.25 12.23
N LEU A 200 0.48 -24.92 11.49
CA LEU A 200 1.90 -24.60 11.50
C LEU A 200 2.20 -23.23 10.87
N ARG A 201 1.51 -22.86 9.79
CA ARG A 201 1.74 -21.57 9.14
C ARG A 201 1.31 -20.37 9.98
N PRO A 202 0.10 -20.32 10.56
CA PRO A 202 -0.27 -19.26 11.49
C PRO A 202 0.66 -19.18 12.69
N ALA A 203 1.02 -20.33 13.30
CA ALA A 203 1.96 -20.36 14.41
C ALA A 203 3.34 -19.81 14.02
N PHE A 204 3.87 -20.23 12.87
CA PHE A 204 5.13 -19.70 12.35
C PHE A 204 5.04 -18.21 12.05
N THR A 205 3.93 -17.72 11.50
CA THR A 205 3.71 -16.29 11.24
C THR A 205 3.79 -15.49 12.54
N PHE A 206 3.12 -15.96 13.59
CA PHE A 206 3.19 -15.34 14.91
C PHE A 206 4.62 -15.31 15.46
N LEU A 207 5.29 -16.46 15.52
CA LEU A 207 6.64 -16.58 16.04
C LEU A 207 7.65 -15.72 15.26
N ASN A 208 7.54 -15.74 13.93
CA ASN A 208 8.40 -14.93 13.07
C ASN A 208 8.22 -13.43 13.33
N MET A 209 6.96 -12.94 13.38
CA MET A 209 6.70 -11.52 13.60
C MET A 209 7.03 -11.07 15.02
N TYR A 210 6.58 -11.84 16.01
CA TYR A 210 6.67 -11.44 17.41
C TYR A 210 8.06 -11.65 18.00
N LEU A 211 8.68 -12.82 17.75
CA LEU A 211 9.98 -13.17 18.29
C LEU A 211 11.13 -12.87 17.32
N LEU A 212 11.16 -13.50 16.13
CA LEU A 212 12.32 -13.42 15.25
C LEU A 212 12.54 -12.01 14.66
N ARG A 213 11.44 -11.27 14.40
CA ARG A 213 11.47 -9.88 13.95
C ARG A 213 11.22 -8.88 15.07
N ALA A 214 11.41 -9.32 16.33
CA ALA A 214 11.37 -8.49 17.53
C ALA A 214 10.06 -7.66 17.69
N GLY A 215 8.92 -8.13 17.19
CA GLY A 215 7.64 -7.43 17.29
C GLY A 215 7.23 -7.11 18.73
N PHE A 216 7.71 -7.85 19.73
CA PHE A 216 7.52 -7.59 21.15
C PHE A 216 8.05 -6.22 21.59
N LEU A 217 9.02 -5.64 20.89
CA LEU A 217 9.56 -4.30 21.16
C LEU A 217 8.58 -3.18 20.83
N ASP A 218 7.57 -3.43 19.99
CA ASP A 218 6.48 -2.49 19.71
C ASP A 218 5.33 -2.59 20.73
N GLY A 219 5.54 -3.34 21.83
CA GLY A 219 4.63 -3.46 22.95
C GLY A 219 3.30 -4.11 22.59
N LYS A 220 2.20 -3.60 23.16
CA LYS A 220 0.85 -4.14 22.94
C LYS A 220 0.45 -4.18 21.46
N LYS A 221 0.87 -3.19 20.67
CA LYS A 221 0.57 -3.11 19.24
C LYS A 221 1.33 -4.16 18.46
N GLY A 222 2.59 -4.43 18.79
CA GLY A 222 3.37 -5.50 18.19
C GLY A 222 2.75 -6.88 18.44
N LEU A 223 2.28 -7.14 19.67
CA LEU A 223 1.55 -8.37 19.99
C LEU A 223 0.25 -8.47 19.18
N PHE A 224 -0.58 -7.41 19.19
CA PHE A 224 -1.82 -7.36 18.42
C PHE A 224 -1.59 -7.67 16.94
N LEU A 225 -0.60 -7.03 16.33
CA LEU A 225 -0.28 -7.24 14.92
C LEU A 225 0.19 -8.67 14.64
N ALA A 226 1.07 -9.23 15.48
CA ALA A 226 1.55 -10.61 15.31
C ALA A 226 0.40 -11.63 15.38
N VAL A 227 -0.52 -11.47 16.35
CA VAL A 227 -1.74 -12.30 16.48
C VAL A 227 -2.64 -12.12 15.26
N SER A 228 -2.88 -10.88 14.84
CA SER A 228 -3.75 -10.58 13.70
C SER A 228 -3.20 -11.13 12.38
N TYR A 229 -1.88 -11.08 12.15
CA TYR A 229 -1.27 -11.66 10.95
C TYR A 229 -1.29 -13.21 10.98
N ALA A 230 -1.16 -13.81 12.16
CA ALA A 230 -1.37 -15.25 12.32
C ALA A 230 -2.82 -15.63 11.97
N TYR A 231 -3.79 -14.86 12.46
CA TYR A 231 -5.21 -15.04 12.13
C TYR A 231 -5.51 -14.79 10.64
N TYR A 232 -4.94 -13.75 10.05
CA TYR A 232 -5.00 -13.50 8.60
C TYR A 232 -4.47 -14.71 7.80
N THR A 233 -3.34 -15.28 8.24
CA THR A 233 -2.75 -16.45 7.60
C THR A 233 -3.68 -17.66 7.70
N PHE A 234 -4.29 -17.88 8.88
CA PHE A 234 -5.30 -18.90 9.08
C PHE A 234 -6.51 -18.70 8.15
N LEU A 235 -7.12 -17.51 8.14
CA LEU A 235 -8.29 -17.20 7.31
C LEU A 235 -8.02 -17.40 5.82
N LYS A 236 -6.86 -16.96 5.35
CA LYS A 236 -6.46 -17.11 3.95
C LYS A 236 -6.48 -18.57 3.51
N TYR A 237 -5.86 -19.46 4.29
CA TYR A 237 -5.81 -20.89 3.95
C TYR A 237 -7.12 -21.62 4.22
N TYR A 238 -7.86 -21.21 5.23
CA TYR A 238 -9.19 -21.75 5.50
C TYR A 238 -10.13 -21.47 4.31
N ARG A 239 -10.20 -20.24 3.85
CA ARG A 239 -10.99 -19.83 2.68
C ARG A 239 -10.56 -20.51 1.38
N PHE A 240 -9.26 -20.72 1.21
CA PHE A 240 -8.77 -21.50 0.09
C PHE A 240 -9.30 -22.93 0.13
N SER A 241 -9.30 -23.58 1.31
CA SER A 241 -9.83 -24.94 1.47
C SER A 241 -11.35 -25.04 1.27
N GLU A 242 -12.12 -24.01 1.63
CA GLU A 242 -13.58 -23.97 1.36
C GLU A 242 -13.88 -23.96 -0.14
N LYS A 243 -13.07 -23.24 -0.93
CA LYS A 243 -13.18 -23.27 -2.40
C LYS A 243 -12.93 -24.64 -2.99
N ASP A 244 -11.89 -25.33 -2.48
CA ASP A 244 -11.59 -26.70 -2.89
C ASP A 244 -12.76 -27.64 -2.57
N LEU A 245 -13.43 -27.46 -1.42
CA LEU A 245 -14.60 -28.25 -1.03
C LEU A 245 -15.83 -27.92 -1.89
N ALA A 246 -16.08 -26.64 -2.20
CA ALA A 246 -17.20 -26.23 -3.06
C ALA A 246 -17.02 -26.72 -4.52
N SER A 247 -15.79 -26.67 -5.05
CA SER A 247 -15.47 -27.20 -6.38
C SER A 247 -15.54 -28.72 -6.45
N ALA A 248 -15.27 -29.41 -5.33
CA ALA A 248 -15.36 -30.88 -5.24
C ALA A 248 -16.82 -31.39 -5.05
N HIS A 249 -17.75 -30.54 -4.59
CA HIS A 249 -19.16 -30.89 -4.35
C HIS A 249 -20.09 -29.78 -4.87
N PRO A 250 -20.24 -29.62 -6.20
CA PRO A 250 -21.06 -28.56 -6.78
C PRO A 250 -22.54 -28.61 -6.38
N GLU A 251 -23.09 -29.78 -6.04
CA GLU A 251 -24.48 -29.93 -5.64
C GLU A 251 -24.85 -29.35 -4.25
N ARG A 252 -23.86 -28.97 -3.43
CA ARG A 252 -24.11 -28.36 -2.11
C ARG A 252 -24.32 -26.85 -2.18
N SER A 253 -23.67 -26.19 -3.14
CA SER A 253 -23.72 -24.72 -3.27
C SER A 253 -25.10 -24.24 -3.79
N GLU A 254 -25.80 -25.02 -4.63
CA GLU A 254 -27.11 -24.64 -5.17
C GLU A 254 -28.24 -24.75 -4.14
N LYS A 255 -28.05 -25.48 -3.03
CA LYS A 255 -29.07 -25.61 -1.97
C LYS A 255 -29.00 -24.52 -0.90
N GLU A 256 -27.85 -23.86 -0.73
CA GLU A 256 -27.66 -22.75 0.22
C GLU A 256 -28.06 -21.38 -0.36
N GLU A 257 -28.05 -21.22 -1.70
CA GLU A 257 -28.56 -20.01 -2.36
C GLU A 257 -30.09 -20.01 -2.55
N ALA A 258 -30.77 -21.15 -2.34
CA ALA A 258 -32.22 -21.32 -2.52
C ALA A 258 -33.01 -21.34 -1.19
N SER A 259 -32.39 -21.10 -0.06
CA SER A 259 -33.05 -20.98 1.27
C SER A 259 -32.75 -19.63 1.91
#